data_00b97b4accbf1cb8aed0af98f9a0936e
#
_entry.id   00b97b4accbf1cb8aed0af98f9a0936e
#
_cell.length_a   1.000
_cell.length_b   1.000
_cell.length_c   1.000
_cell.angle_alpha   90.00
_cell.angle_beta   90.00
_cell.angle_gamma   90.00
#
_symmetry.space_group_name_H-M   'P 1'
#
loop_
_entity.id
_entity.type
_entity.pdbx_description
1 polymer ?
#
loop_
_entity_poly.entity_id
_entity_poly.type
_entity_poly.pdbx_seq_one_letter_code
_entity_poly.pdbx_strand_id
1 'polypeptide(L)'
;MEMLPRLEYIKQARVRLGMTQRKLAGLTGISTSMVNQIESGRCKPSYDTARKIFELLSSLEDQSSMKAGDICSRSLIFVYMNDSLHSAIDRMRRNSISQIPVFEGSSVVGIVSEDGLARSMVEKLGQETRHILTLSEVMEPPPPLVDVSTPARALIPLVRFSKCVLVSEKGVVVGIITLTDTLKMVE
;
A
#
# COMPACT_ATOMS: atom_id res chain seq x y z
N MET A 1 -11.91 7.20 -19.15
CA MET A 1 -11.22 8.36 -19.78
C MET A 1 -10.49 9.06 -18.65
N GLU A 2 -9.18 8.84 -18.56
CA GLU A 2 -8.35 9.41 -17.51
C GLU A 2 -8.19 10.92 -17.75
N MET A 3 -8.62 11.72 -16.78
CA MET A 3 -8.54 13.18 -16.87
C MET A 3 -7.08 13.59 -16.61
N LEU A 4 -6.43 14.27 -17.56
CA LEU A 4 -5.08 14.79 -17.35
C LEU A 4 -5.06 15.77 -16.18
N PRO A 5 -3.99 15.76 -15.36
CA PRO A 5 -3.80 16.72 -14.29
C PRO A 5 -3.74 18.18 -14.80
N ARG A 6 -3.90 19.15 -13.90
CA ARG A 6 -3.73 20.58 -14.27
C ARG A 6 -2.30 20.88 -14.68
N LEU A 7 -2.11 21.82 -15.59
CA LEU A 7 -0.78 22.15 -16.13
C LEU A 7 0.21 22.66 -15.08
N GLU A 8 -0.30 23.29 -14.00
CA GLU A 8 0.54 23.73 -12.86
C GLU A 8 1.26 22.57 -12.18
N TYR A 9 0.70 21.37 -12.26
CA TYR A 9 1.33 20.16 -11.73
C TYR A 9 2.67 19.86 -12.40
N ILE A 10 2.85 20.21 -13.68
CA ILE A 10 4.11 19.95 -14.42
C ILE A 10 5.30 20.59 -13.68
N LYS A 11 5.19 21.87 -13.32
CA LYS A 11 6.25 22.57 -12.59
C LYS A 11 6.47 21.96 -11.20
N GLN A 12 5.40 21.66 -10.48
CA GLN A 12 5.48 21.07 -9.13
C GLN A 12 6.15 19.71 -9.14
N ALA A 13 5.75 18.82 -10.05
CA ALA A 13 6.31 17.48 -10.19
C ALA A 13 7.79 17.53 -10.61
N ARG A 14 8.12 18.38 -11.58
CA ARG A 14 9.51 18.56 -12.02
C ARG A 14 10.42 19.04 -10.88
N VAL A 15 9.98 20.03 -10.10
CA VAL A 15 10.76 20.56 -8.95
C VAL A 15 10.91 19.50 -7.88
N ARG A 16 9.85 18.77 -7.55
CA ARG A 16 9.86 17.68 -6.59
C ARG A 16 10.84 16.55 -6.99
N LEU A 17 10.96 16.29 -8.30
CA LEU A 17 11.94 15.34 -8.87
C LEU A 17 13.37 15.94 -9.00
N GLY A 18 13.61 17.14 -8.51
CA GLY A 18 14.92 17.80 -8.60
C GLY A 18 15.41 18.07 -10.05
N MET A 19 14.47 18.10 -11.01
CA MET A 19 14.82 18.24 -12.44
C MET A 19 14.88 19.70 -12.88
N THR A 20 15.83 20.02 -13.78
CA THR A 20 15.84 21.30 -14.49
C THR A 20 14.85 21.28 -15.67
N GLN A 21 14.39 22.44 -16.11
CA GLN A 21 13.56 22.57 -17.32
C GLN A 21 14.27 21.97 -18.56
N ARG A 22 15.59 22.15 -18.65
CA ARG A 22 16.41 21.56 -19.72
C ARG A 22 16.37 20.03 -19.73
N LYS A 23 16.42 19.39 -18.53
CA LYS A 23 16.33 17.94 -18.39
C LYS A 23 14.96 17.43 -18.80
N LEU A 24 13.88 18.09 -18.36
CA LEU A 24 12.52 17.76 -18.76
C LEU A 24 12.32 17.89 -20.27
N ALA A 25 12.80 18.97 -20.85
CA ALA A 25 12.76 19.22 -22.29
C ALA A 25 13.45 18.11 -23.10
N GLY A 26 14.67 17.71 -22.69
CA GLY A 26 15.42 16.62 -23.33
C GLY A 26 14.71 15.29 -23.28
N LEU A 27 14.11 14.94 -22.14
CA LEU A 27 13.40 13.67 -21.96
C LEU A 27 12.06 13.61 -22.71
N THR A 28 11.39 14.76 -22.89
CA THR A 28 10.10 14.84 -23.59
C THR A 28 10.26 15.15 -25.10
N GLY A 29 11.46 15.55 -25.53
CA GLY A 29 11.72 15.91 -26.93
C GLY A 29 11.10 17.25 -27.34
N ILE A 30 10.85 18.17 -26.39
CA ILE A 30 10.39 19.54 -26.66
C ILE A 30 11.50 20.55 -26.31
N SER A 31 11.34 21.81 -26.73
CA SER A 31 12.33 22.84 -26.42
C SER A 31 12.25 23.30 -24.95
N THR A 32 13.36 23.73 -24.36
CA THR A 32 13.40 24.31 -23.02
C THR A 32 12.52 25.56 -22.94
N SER A 33 12.46 26.36 -24.03
CA SER A 33 11.58 27.51 -24.12
C SER A 33 10.11 27.11 -24.00
N MET A 34 9.70 26.02 -24.63
CA MET A 34 8.33 25.50 -24.55
C MET A 34 7.99 25.02 -23.13
N VAL A 35 8.90 24.32 -22.44
CA VAL A 35 8.72 23.96 -21.03
C VAL A 35 8.51 25.20 -20.17
N ASN A 36 9.34 26.25 -20.35
CA ASN A 36 9.22 27.49 -19.61
C ASN A 36 7.87 28.18 -19.87
N GLN A 37 7.41 28.23 -21.14
CA GLN A 37 6.12 28.84 -21.48
C GLN A 37 4.93 28.06 -20.89
N ILE A 38 4.98 26.72 -20.87
CA ILE A 38 3.96 25.89 -20.25
C ILE A 38 3.93 26.13 -18.75
N GLU A 39 5.08 26.08 -18.07
CA GLU A 39 5.18 26.26 -16.62
C GLU A 39 4.83 27.68 -16.13
N SER A 40 4.98 28.68 -17.01
CA SER A 40 4.59 30.06 -16.72
C SER A 40 3.15 30.38 -17.13
N GLY A 41 2.39 29.39 -17.65
CA GLY A 41 1.02 29.57 -18.12
C GLY A 41 0.86 30.37 -19.41
N ARG A 42 1.97 30.71 -20.10
CA ARG A 42 1.98 31.49 -21.34
C ARG A 42 1.61 30.68 -22.59
N CYS A 43 1.72 29.35 -22.49
CA CYS A 43 1.39 28.43 -23.57
C CYS A 43 0.57 27.27 -23.03
N LYS A 44 -0.49 26.91 -23.74
CA LYS A 44 -1.23 25.66 -23.52
C LYS A 44 -0.67 24.63 -24.53
N PRO A 45 -0.01 23.55 -24.06
CA PRO A 45 0.49 22.52 -24.97
C PRO A 45 -0.66 21.78 -25.66
N SER A 46 -0.38 21.13 -26.79
CA SER A 46 -1.33 20.17 -27.37
C SER A 46 -1.60 19.03 -26.38
N TYR A 47 -2.72 18.34 -26.57
CA TYR A 47 -3.07 17.19 -25.74
C TYR A 47 -1.94 16.15 -25.71
N ASP A 48 -1.37 15.80 -26.88
CA ASP A 48 -0.30 14.83 -26.99
C ASP A 48 0.97 15.27 -26.26
N THR A 49 1.32 16.55 -26.33
CA THR A 49 2.47 17.12 -25.61
C THR A 49 2.23 17.07 -24.10
N ALA A 50 1.06 17.45 -23.64
CA ALA A 50 0.71 17.41 -22.23
C ALA A 50 0.73 15.97 -21.69
N ARG A 51 0.10 15.04 -22.41
CA ARG A 51 0.08 13.62 -22.08
C ARG A 51 1.47 13.05 -21.94
N LYS A 52 2.35 13.29 -22.92
CA LYS A 52 3.74 12.83 -22.90
C LYS A 52 4.52 13.35 -21.69
N ILE A 53 4.32 14.63 -21.33
CA ILE A 53 4.95 15.22 -20.15
C ILE A 53 4.43 14.55 -18.86
N PHE A 54 3.12 14.37 -18.73
CA PHE A 54 2.53 13.76 -17.56
C PHE A 54 2.92 12.29 -17.39
N GLU A 55 2.90 11.50 -18.46
CA GLU A 55 3.32 10.10 -18.43
C GLU A 55 4.79 9.96 -17.99
N LEU A 56 5.68 10.83 -18.51
CA LEU A 56 7.08 10.84 -18.10
C LEU A 56 7.24 11.22 -16.61
N LEU A 57 6.60 12.30 -16.18
CA LEU A 57 6.70 12.75 -14.79
C LEU A 57 6.15 11.71 -13.82
N SER A 58 5.01 11.11 -14.14
CA SER A 58 4.42 10.03 -13.34
C SER A 58 5.35 8.82 -13.23
N SER A 59 5.91 8.36 -14.36
CA SER A 59 6.87 7.25 -14.38
C SER A 59 8.12 7.53 -13.52
N LEU A 60 8.64 8.76 -13.56
CA LEU A 60 9.80 9.15 -12.76
C LEU A 60 9.47 9.29 -11.27
N GLU A 61 8.28 9.77 -10.94
CA GLU A 61 7.79 9.80 -9.55
C GLU A 61 7.65 8.39 -8.97
N ASP A 62 7.12 7.45 -9.76
CA ASP A 62 6.98 6.05 -9.36
C ASP A 62 8.34 5.37 -9.15
N GLN A 63 9.34 5.68 -10.00
CA GLN A 63 10.71 5.18 -9.84
C GLN A 63 11.44 5.75 -8.63
N SER A 64 11.14 6.99 -8.25
CA SER A 64 11.76 7.68 -7.10
C SER A 64 10.98 7.48 -5.80
N SER A 65 9.79 6.89 -5.84
CA SER A 65 8.94 6.70 -4.68
C SER A 65 9.41 5.52 -3.84
N MET A 66 9.22 5.62 -2.52
CA MET A 66 9.37 4.47 -1.60
C MET A 66 8.51 3.31 -2.08
N LYS A 67 9.05 2.11 -1.92
CA LYS A 67 8.39 0.85 -2.29
C LYS A 67 7.80 0.16 -1.06
N ALA A 68 6.94 -0.81 -1.28
CA ALA A 68 6.37 -1.65 -0.23
C ALA A 68 7.45 -2.25 0.68
N GLY A 69 8.55 -2.72 0.09
CA GLY A 69 9.68 -3.31 0.81
C GLY A 69 10.42 -2.33 1.72
N ASP A 70 10.37 -1.01 1.43
CA ASP A 70 11.06 0.01 2.21
C ASP A 70 10.27 0.38 3.48
N ILE A 71 8.95 0.27 3.44
CA ILE A 71 8.08 0.66 4.55
C ILE A 71 7.53 -0.52 5.35
N CYS A 72 7.53 -1.75 4.81
CA CYS A 72 6.94 -2.90 5.48
C CYS A 72 7.69 -3.27 6.77
N SER A 73 6.93 -3.73 7.74
CA SER A 73 7.46 -4.40 8.92
C SER A 73 7.84 -5.83 8.55
N ARG A 74 9.16 -6.14 8.54
CA ARG A 74 9.68 -7.46 8.16
C ARG A 74 9.58 -8.51 9.28
N SER A 75 9.38 -8.09 10.52
CA SER A 75 9.13 -8.99 11.65
C SER A 75 7.68 -9.48 11.63
N LEU A 76 7.36 -10.32 10.65
CA LEU A 76 6.01 -10.84 10.50
C LEU A 76 5.68 -11.81 11.63
N ILE A 77 4.68 -11.44 12.44
CA ILE A 77 4.09 -12.30 13.46
C ILE A 77 2.84 -12.94 12.86
N PHE A 78 2.76 -14.26 12.92
CA PHE A 78 1.70 -15.04 12.31
C PHE A 78 1.35 -16.27 13.16
N VAL A 79 0.26 -16.94 12.83
CA VAL A 79 -0.14 -18.25 13.36
C VAL A 79 -0.41 -19.21 12.22
N TYR A 80 -0.34 -20.50 12.50
CA TYR A 80 -0.80 -21.51 11.57
C TYR A 80 -2.27 -21.87 11.82
N MET A 81 -2.94 -22.36 10.78
CA MET A 81 -4.35 -22.76 10.83
C MET A 81 -4.67 -23.74 11.95
N ASN A 82 -3.70 -24.59 12.30
CA ASN A 82 -3.83 -25.60 13.36
C ASN A 82 -3.49 -25.07 14.76
N ASP A 83 -3.06 -23.81 14.87
CA ASP A 83 -2.84 -23.18 16.19
C ASP A 83 -4.18 -22.90 16.87
N SER A 84 -4.17 -22.77 18.20
CA SER A 84 -5.37 -22.39 18.94
C SER A 84 -5.65 -20.89 18.80
N LEU A 85 -6.93 -20.52 18.86
CA LEU A 85 -7.32 -19.11 18.92
C LEU A 85 -6.67 -18.38 20.11
N HIS A 86 -6.50 -19.09 21.24
CA HIS A 86 -5.82 -18.54 22.42
C HIS A 86 -4.36 -18.17 22.10
N SER A 87 -3.64 -19.01 21.32
CA SER A 87 -2.27 -18.72 20.88
C SER A 87 -2.21 -17.47 20.00
N ALA A 88 -3.20 -17.29 19.12
CA ALA A 88 -3.27 -16.07 18.28
C ALA A 88 -3.47 -14.81 19.14
N ILE A 89 -4.43 -14.84 20.05
CA ILE A 89 -4.72 -13.71 20.97
C ILE A 89 -3.50 -13.38 21.84
N ASP A 90 -2.82 -14.39 22.36
CA ASP A 90 -1.63 -14.25 23.20
C ASP A 90 -0.47 -13.59 22.41
N ARG A 91 -0.24 -14.03 21.15
CA ARG A 91 0.76 -13.42 20.27
C ARG A 91 0.40 -11.97 19.92
N MET A 92 -0.88 -11.67 19.64
CA MET A 92 -1.34 -10.30 19.39
C MET A 92 -1.06 -9.40 20.60
N ARG A 93 -1.42 -9.82 21.80
CA ARG A 93 -1.20 -9.06 23.04
C ARG A 93 0.28 -8.83 23.33
N ARG A 94 1.12 -9.88 23.27
CA ARG A 94 2.56 -9.79 23.57
C ARG A 94 3.31 -8.87 22.61
N ASN A 95 2.83 -8.76 21.38
CA ASN A 95 3.47 -7.95 20.35
C ASN A 95 2.75 -6.62 20.08
N SER A 96 1.70 -6.31 20.84
CA SER A 96 0.90 -5.08 20.69
C SER A 96 0.42 -4.86 19.24
N ILE A 97 -0.07 -5.95 18.61
CA ILE A 97 -0.59 -5.93 17.25
C ILE A 97 -2.09 -6.24 17.26
N SER A 98 -2.86 -5.52 16.46
CA SER A 98 -4.32 -5.65 16.37
C SER A 98 -4.79 -6.67 15.32
N GLN A 99 -3.85 -7.30 14.59
CA GLN A 99 -4.15 -8.27 13.54
C GLN A 99 -2.99 -9.23 13.34
N ILE A 100 -3.32 -10.50 13.06
CA ILE A 100 -2.33 -11.56 12.87
C ILE A 100 -2.71 -12.43 11.67
N PRO A 101 -1.84 -12.57 10.66
CA PRO A 101 -2.06 -13.45 9.52
C PRO A 101 -2.11 -14.94 9.94
N VAL A 102 -2.98 -15.69 9.28
CA VAL A 102 -3.12 -17.15 9.44
C VAL A 102 -2.55 -17.84 8.20
N PHE A 103 -1.65 -18.77 8.43
CA PHE A 103 -0.98 -19.55 7.38
C PHE A 103 -1.45 -20.99 7.38
N GLU A 104 -1.54 -21.57 6.19
CA GLU A 104 -1.61 -23.00 5.95
C GLU A 104 -0.43 -23.38 5.04
N GLY A 105 0.54 -24.11 5.60
CA GLY A 105 1.83 -24.30 4.92
C GLY A 105 2.53 -22.96 4.64
N SER A 106 2.76 -22.63 3.38
CA SER A 106 3.36 -21.37 2.93
C SER A 106 2.34 -20.33 2.46
N SER A 107 1.06 -20.68 2.45
CA SER A 107 -0.01 -19.81 1.94
C SER A 107 -0.72 -19.08 3.07
N VAL A 108 -1.04 -17.81 2.85
CA VAL A 108 -1.89 -17.04 3.77
C VAL A 108 -3.34 -17.39 3.45
N VAL A 109 -4.05 -17.95 4.42
CA VAL A 109 -5.45 -18.39 4.26
C VAL A 109 -6.45 -17.46 4.92
N GLY A 110 -5.99 -16.57 5.79
CA GLY A 110 -6.85 -15.59 6.44
C GLY A 110 -6.09 -14.62 7.32
N ILE A 111 -6.85 -13.79 8.04
CA ILE A 111 -6.35 -12.88 9.06
C ILE A 111 -7.29 -12.89 10.26
N VAL A 112 -6.74 -12.84 11.46
CA VAL A 112 -7.51 -12.60 12.69
C VAL A 112 -7.26 -11.17 13.13
N SER A 113 -8.33 -10.43 13.40
CA SER A 113 -8.27 -9.04 13.87
C SER A 113 -9.01 -8.88 15.20
N GLU A 114 -8.65 -7.87 16.00
CA GLU A 114 -9.38 -7.52 17.23
C GLU A 114 -10.85 -7.22 16.94
N ASP A 115 -11.15 -6.51 15.85
CA ASP A 115 -12.53 -6.20 15.45
C ASP A 115 -13.31 -7.47 15.05
N GLY A 116 -12.66 -8.40 14.33
CA GLY A 116 -13.25 -9.69 13.94
C GLY A 116 -13.56 -10.53 15.15
N LEU A 117 -12.63 -10.59 16.12
CA LEU A 117 -12.82 -11.28 17.39
C LEU A 117 -14.00 -10.67 18.19
N ALA A 118 -14.04 -9.35 18.30
CA ALA A 118 -15.11 -8.67 19.01
C ALA A 118 -16.49 -8.95 18.39
N ARG A 119 -16.60 -8.91 17.06
CA ARG A 119 -17.84 -9.28 16.34
C ARG A 119 -18.25 -10.71 16.61
N SER A 120 -17.33 -11.67 16.47
CA SER A 120 -17.62 -13.08 16.71
C SER A 120 -18.06 -13.37 18.15
N MET A 121 -17.50 -12.64 19.13
CA MET A 121 -17.93 -12.73 20.51
C MET A 121 -19.36 -12.21 20.71
N VAL A 122 -19.70 -11.06 20.11
CA VAL A 122 -21.05 -10.48 20.21
C VAL A 122 -22.09 -11.38 19.54
N GLU A 123 -21.80 -11.92 18.37
CA GLU A 123 -22.71 -12.81 17.65
C GLU A 123 -23.02 -14.10 18.43
N LYS A 124 -22.07 -14.59 19.23
CA LYS A 124 -22.20 -15.83 19.99
C LYS A 124 -22.66 -15.64 21.45
N LEU A 125 -22.75 -14.40 21.93
CA LEU A 125 -23.24 -14.10 23.30
C LEU A 125 -24.68 -14.55 23.56
N GLY A 126 -25.45 -14.90 22.52
CA GLY A 126 -26.85 -15.41 22.65
C GLY A 126 -26.97 -16.94 22.53
N GLN A 127 -25.89 -17.69 22.39
CA GLN A 127 -25.92 -19.14 22.22
C GLN A 127 -25.61 -19.82 23.56
N GLU A 128 -26.53 -20.65 24.07
CA GLU A 128 -26.45 -21.34 25.41
C GLU A 128 -25.30 -22.39 25.50
N THR A 129 -24.60 -22.70 24.41
CA THR A 129 -23.49 -23.65 24.39
C THR A 129 -22.15 -22.92 24.51
N ARG A 130 -21.31 -23.33 25.47
CA ARG A 130 -19.89 -22.96 25.57
C ARG A 130 -19.12 -23.51 24.38
N HIS A 131 -19.31 -22.91 23.21
CA HIS A 131 -18.55 -23.26 21.99
C HIS A 131 -17.17 -22.60 22.06
N ILE A 132 -16.11 -23.42 22.04
CA ILE A 132 -14.74 -22.90 21.93
C ILE A 132 -14.52 -22.45 20.48
N LEU A 133 -14.36 -21.14 20.27
CA LEU A 133 -14.07 -20.56 18.97
C LEU A 133 -12.75 -21.10 18.40
N THR A 134 -12.77 -21.47 17.15
CA THR A 134 -11.56 -21.87 16.38
C THR A 134 -11.07 -20.71 15.51
N LEU A 135 -9.83 -20.79 15.03
CA LEU A 135 -9.28 -19.81 14.10
C LEU A 135 -10.12 -19.71 12.81
N SER A 136 -10.57 -20.85 12.27
CA SER A 136 -11.40 -20.91 11.06
C SER A 136 -12.75 -20.21 11.18
N GLU A 137 -13.30 -20.12 12.40
CA GLU A 137 -14.60 -19.46 12.65
C GLU A 137 -14.50 -17.95 12.83
N VAL A 138 -13.32 -17.44 13.20
CA VAL A 138 -13.12 -16.01 13.51
C VAL A 138 -12.23 -15.30 12.48
N MET A 139 -11.50 -16.04 11.65
CA MET A 139 -10.64 -15.42 10.65
C MET A 139 -11.47 -14.78 9.54
N GLU A 140 -11.00 -13.64 9.09
CA GLU A 140 -11.48 -12.93 7.91
C GLU A 140 -10.68 -13.39 6.67
N PRO A 141 -11.16 -13.13 5.43
CA PRO A 141 -10.40 -13.42 4.22
C PRO A 141 -8.98 -12.84 4.27
N PRO A 142 -8.01 -13.43 3.55
CA PRO A 142 -6.64 -12.95 3.55
C PRO A 142 -6.57 -11.51 3.02
N PRO A 143 -5.73 -10.64 3.62
CA PRO A 143 -5.53 -9.31 3.13
C PRO A 143 -4.84 -9.31 1.76
N PRO A 144 -4.89 -8.18 1.00
CA PRO A 144 -4.16 -8.08 -0.26
C PRO A 144 -2.67 -8.40 -0.10
N LEU A 145 -2.12 -9.10 -1.09
CA LEU A 145 -0.70 -9.43 -1.19
C LEU A 145 -0.09 -8.61 -2.33
N VAL A 146 1.01 -7.91 -2.07
CA VAL A 146 1.72 -7.10 -3.06
C VAL A 146 3.21 -7.47 -3.09
N ASP A 147 3.87 -7.16 -4.19
CA ASP A 147 5.32 -7.34 -4.32
C ASP A 147 6.10 -6.23 -3.61
N VAL A 148 7.31 -6.54 -3.11
CA VAL A 148 8.23 -5.56 -2.47
C VAL A 148 8.50 -4.33 -3.34
N SER A 149 8.44 -4.46 -4.66
CA SER A 149 8.66 -3.38 -5.62
C SER A 149 7.46 -2.46 -5.84
N THR A 150 6.29 -2.80 -5.30
CA THR A 150 5.06 -2.00 -5.45
C THR A 150 5.26 -0.60 -4.87
N PRO A 151 4.93 0.48 -5.61
CA PRO A 151 5.04 1.84 -5.10
C PRO A 151 4.21 2.04 -3.82
N ALA A 152 4.84 2.52 -2.74
CA ALA A 152 4.21 2.62 -1.43
C ALA A 152 2.93 3.48 -1.45
N ARG A 153 2.89 4.56 -2.24
CA ARG A 153 1.69 5.41 -2.36
C ARG A 153 0.46 4.68 -2.91
N ALA A 154 0.66 3.66 -3.76
CA ALA A 154 -0.44 2.84 -4.28
C ALA A 154 -1.09 1.97 -3.20
N LEU A 155 -0.42 1.77 -2.07
CA LEU A 155 -0.90 0.94 -0.97
C LEU A 155 -1.87 1.67 -0.04
N ILE A 156 -1.87 3.02 -0.02
CA ILE A 156 -2.72 3.81 0.89
C ILE A 156 -4.21 3.42 0.79
N PRO A 157 -4.83 3.35 -0.40
CA PRO A 157 -6.22 2.92 -0.53
C PRO A 157 -6.45 1.49 -0.03
N LEU A 158 -5.50 0.57 -0.34
CA LEU A 158 -5.58 -0.83 0.07
C LEU A 158 -5.54 -0.97 1.59
N VAL A 159 -4.56 -0.33 2.25
CA VAL A 159 -4.42 -0.36 3.71
C VAL A 159 -5.62 0.26 4.41
N ARG A 160 -6.18 1.34 3.87
CA ARG A 160 -7.41 1.95 4.42
C ARG A 160 -8.62 1.04 4.34
N PHE A 161 -8.72 0.24 3.28
CA PHE A 161 -9.85 -0.67 3.08
C PHE A 161 -9.68 -1.98 3.86
N SER A 162 -8.52 -2.63 3.75
CA SER A 162 -8.25 -3.96 4.32
C SER A 162 -7.52 -3.92 5.66
N LYS A 163 -7.23 -2.71 6.20
CA LYS A 163 -6.47 -2.42 7.43
C LYS A 163 -4.99 -2.79 7.37
N CYS A 164 -4.62 -3.78 6.58
CA CYS A 164 -3.23 -4.14 6.30
C CYS A 164 -3.07 -4.73 4.89
N VAL A 165 -1.82 -4.80 4.45
CA VAL A 165 -1.40 -5.41 3.18
C VAL A 165 -0.19 -6.28 3.49
N LEU A 166 -0.16 -7.50 2.96
CA LEU A 166 1.01 -8.36 3.04
C LEU A 166 1.98 -8.07 1.90
N VAL A 167 3.26 -8.18 2.18
CA VAL A 167 4.32 -7.93 1.21
C VAL A 167 5.04 -9.22 0.92
N SER A 168 5.21 -9.54 -0.37
CA SER A 168 5.95 -10.71 -0.83
C SER A 168 7.20 -10.34 -1.62
N GLU A 169 8.18 -11.20 -1.52
CA GLU A 169 9.39 -11.18 -2.35
C GLU A 169 9.58 -12.56 -2.94
N LYS A 170 9.64 -12.64 -4.27
CA LYS A 170 9.76 -13.93 -5.01
C LYS A 170 8.72 -14.99 -4.57
N GLY A 171 7.49 -14.55 -4.32
CA GLY A 171 6.39 -15.43 -3.93
C GLY A 171 6.36 -15.84 -2.43
N VAL A 172 7.31 -15.37 -1.63
CA VAL A 172 7.34 -15.60 -0.18
C VAL A 172 6.88 -14.34 0.54
N VAL A 173 5.99 -14.46 1.53
CA VAL A 173 5.56 -13.34 2.36
C VAL A 173 6.71 -12.94 3.28
N VAL A 174 7.16 -11.69 3.16
CA VAL A 174 8.32 -11.16 3.89
C VAL A 174 7.96 -10.06 4.89
N GLY A 175 6.73 -9.57 4.87
CA GLY A 175 6.32 -8.50 5.79
C GLY A 175 4.85 -8.12 5.68
N ILE A 176 4.49 -7.15 6.49
CA ILE A 176 3.15 -6.57 6.57
C ILE A 176 3.26 -5.04 6.59
N ILE A 177 2.28 -4.38 5.99
CA ILE A 177 2.12 -2.92 6.02
C ILE A 177 0.77 -2.61 6.65
N THR A 178 0.78 -1.78 7.67
CA THR A 178 -0.40 -1.23 8.33
C THR A 178 -0.51 0.27 8.08
N LEU A 179 -1.57 0.91 8.58
CA LEU A 179 -1.73 2.36 8.44
C LEU A 179 -0.56 3.13 9.08
N THR A 180 -0.03 2.65 10.20
CA THR A 180 1.13 3.26 10.88
C THR A 180 2.38 3.24 10.00
N ASP A 181 2.60 2.16 9.23
CA ASP A 181 3.77 2.08 8.33
C ASP A 181 3.70 3.09 7.19
N THR A 182 2.50 3.54 6.79
CA THR A 182 2.36 4.57 5.76
C THR A 182 2.87 5.93 6.21
N LEU A 183 3.02 6.18 7.52
CA LEU A 183 3.59 7.42 8.05
C LEU A 183 5.08 7.56 7.72
N LYS A 184 5.81 6.46 7.52
CA LYS A 184 7.21 6.46 7.04
C LYS A 184 7.39 7.14 5.69
N MET A 185 6.29 7.35 4.93
CA MET A 185 6.32 8.05 3.65
C MET A 185 6.38 9.58 3.79
N VAL A 186 6.23 10.11 5.00
CA VAL A 186 6.18 11.54 5.32
C VAL A 186 7.44 12.01 6.06
N GLU A 187 8.24 11.06 6.54
CA GLU A 187 9.55 11.30 7.16
C GLU A 187 10.64 11.50 6.10
#